data_e60f06e88253e956a14daf5b9299ffc0
#
_entry.id   e60f06e88253e956a14daf5b9299ffc0
#
_cell.length_a   1.000
_cell.length_b   1.000
_cell.length_c   1.000
_cell.angle_alpha   90.00
_cell.angle_beta   90.00
_cell.angle_gamma   90.00
#
_symmetry.space_group_name_H-M   'P 1'
#
loop_
_entity.id
_entity.type
_entity.pdbx_description
1 polymer ?
#
loop_
_entity_poly.entity_id
_entity_poly.type
_entity_poly.pdbx_seq_one_letter_code
_entity_poly.pdbx_strand_id
1 'polypeptide(L)'
;MTNSPVFCFDMDGTIADLYAVENWLDALRSFSARPYAEAAPMMNFSALARQLNAAQRKGVKLVIISWASKCCDPVFHADICMAKRNWLAEHLPSVHWDEIHVVPYGTNKAEVCGVTGENFFLFDDEERNRDQWEELDGLAFNPSDITEILKAINRGK
;
A
#
# COMPACT_ATOMS: atom_id res chain seq x y z
N MET A 1 20.37 -15.97 11.50
CA MET A 1 18.98 -15.91 11.00
C MET A 1 18.85 -14.80 9.97
N THR A 2 18.44 -15.14 8.77
CA THR A 2 18.09 -14.16 7.77
C THR A 2 16.63 -13.75 7.98
N ASN A 3 16.39 -12.47 8.10
CA ASN A 3 15.03 -11.97 8.18
C ASN A 3 14.37 -12.06 6.81
N SER A 4 13.13 -12.53 6.77
CA SER A 4 12.35 -12.58 5.54
C SER A 4 12.12 -11.15 5.03
N PRO A 5 12.18 -10.92 3.70
CA PRO A 5 11.85 -9.63 3.15
C PRO A 5 10.40 -9.23 3.46
N VAL A 6 10.18 -7.93 3.60
CA VAL A 6 8.86 -7.35 3.83
C VAL A 6 8.58 -6.36 2.70
N PHE A 7 7.48 -6.57 1.98
CA PHE A 7 7.04 -5.66 0.92
C PHE A 7 5.83 -4.88 1.43
N CYS A 8 5.99 -3.57 1.53
CA CYS A 8 4.95 -2.66 2.00
C CYS A 8 4.44 -1.81 0.84
N PHE A 9 3.13 -1.69 0.73
CA PHE A 9 2.48 -0.94 -0.35
C PHE A 9 1.55 0.11 0.23
N ASP A 10 1.73 1.35 -0.24
CA ASP A 10 0.71 2.38 -0.14
C ASP A 10 -0.46 2.02 -1.07
N MET A 11 -1.63 2.60 -0.86
CA MET A 11 -2.79 2.38 -1.73
C MET A 11 -3.05 3.55 -2.67
N ASP A 12 -3.41 4.70 -2.13
CA ASP A 12 -3.88 5.83 -2.93
C ASP A 12 -2.74 6.46 -3.75
N GLY A 13 -2.88 6.45 -5.07
CA GLY A 13 -1.83 6.94 -5.96
C GLY A 13 -0.71 5.93 -6.23
N THR A 14 -0.79 4.74 -5.63
CA THR A 14 0.20 3.67 -5.79
C THR A 14 -0.41 2.46 -6.50
N ILE A 15 -1.45 1.87 -5.94
CA ILE A 15 -2.18 0.77 -6.57
C ILE A 15 -3.64 1.12 -6.84
N ALA A 16 -4.20 2.08 -6.12
CA ALA A 16 -5.59 2.54 -6.26
C ALA A 16 -5.63 3.97 -6.78
N ASP A 17 -6.36 4.20 -7.84
CA ASP A 17 -6.43 5.51 -8.50
C ASP A 17 -7.51 6.39 -7.86
N LEU A 18 -7.27 6.76 -6.61
CA LEU A 18 -8.17 7.62 -5.85
C LEU A 18 -8.38 8.96 -6.55
N TYR A 19 -7.31 9.55 -7.05
CA TYR A 19 -7.33 10.92 -7.57
C TYR A 19 -8.05 11.06 -8.91
N ALA A 20 -8.35 9.97 -9.57
CA ALA A 20 -9.17 9.96 -10.78
C ALA A 20 -10.66 9.78 -10.49
N VAL A 21 -11.04 9.52 -9.24
CA VAL A 21 -12.45 9.40 -8.86
C VAL A 21 -13.09 10.78 -8.88
N GLU A 22 -14.22 10.91 -9.56
CA GLU A 22 -14.95 12.18 -9.65
C GLU A 22 -15.33 12.68 -8.26
N ASN A 23 -15.01 13.96 -8.00
CA ASN A 23 -15.32 14.64 -6.73
C ASN A 23 -14.73 13.94 -5.49
N TRP A 24 -13.59 13.27 -5.63
CA TRP A 24 -12.99 12.54 -4.53
C TRP A 24 -12.71 13.42 -3.30
N LEU A 25 -12.20 14.63 -3.52
CA LEU A 25 -11.82 15.52 -2.41
C LEU A 25 -13.05 16.03 -1.66
N ASP A 26 -14.08 16.46 -2.41
CA ASP A 26 -15.32 16.94 -1.80
C ASP A 26 -16.02 15.83 -1.01
N ALA A 27 -16.02 14.62 -1.55
CA ALA A 27 -16.59 13.46 -0.86
C ALA A 27 -15.87 13.19 0.45
N LEU A 28 -14.54 13.16 0.44
CA LEU A 28 -13.76 12.92 1.66
C LEU A 28 -13.97 14.04 2.69
N ARG A 29 -14.05 15.28 2.25
CA ARG A 29 -14.35 16.43 3.13
C ARG A 29 -15.74 16.35 3.74
N SER A 30 -16.65 15.64 3.10
CA SER A 30 -18.02 15.40 3.60
C SER A 30 -18.12 14.07 4.35
N PHE A 31 -17.02 13.48 4.74
CA PHE A 31 -16.94 12.22 5.47
C PHE A 31 -17.57 11.03 4.72
N SER A 32 -17.40 11.00 3.40
CA SER A 32 -17.81 9.86 2.57
C SER A 32 -16.58 9.04 2.18
N ALA A 33 -16.57 7.77 2.51
CA ALA A 33 -15.50 6.85 2.11
C ALA A 33 -15.67 6.33 0.67
N ARG A 34 -16.72 6.77 -0.04
CA ARG A 34 -17.04 6.35 -1.41
C ARG A 34 -15.83 6.34 -2.37
N PRO A 35 -14.99 7.40 -2.41
CA PRO A 35 -13.87 7.41 -3.35
C PRO A 35 -12.88 6.26 -3.16
N TYR A 36 -12.70 5.82 -1.92
CA TYR A 36 -11.82 4.68 -1.66
C TYR A 36 -12.39 3.38 -2.21
N ALA A 37 -13.72 3.23 -2.18
CA ALA A 37 -14.39 2.06 -2.72
C ALA A 37 -14.44 2.05 -4.25
N GLU A 38 -14.49 3.23 -4.86
CA GLU A 38 -14.69 3.40 -6.32
C GLU A 38 -13.40 3.50 -7.11
N ALA A 39 -12.26 3.66 -6.46
CA ALA A 39 -10.98 3.81 -7.14
C ALA A 39 -10.68 2.61 -8.06
N ALA A 40 -10.18 2.89 -9.26
CA ALA A 40 -9.78 1.84 -10.18
C ALA A 40 -8.36 1.35 -9.86
N PRO A 41 -8.03 0.10 -10.21
CA PRO A 41 -6.64 -0.37 -10.16
C PRO A 41 -5.74 0.45 -11.08
N MET A 42 -4.52 0.74 -10.64
CA MET A 42 -3.57 1.57 -11.40
C MET A 42 -2.72 0.78 -12.39
N MET A 43 -2.80 -0.54 -12.37
CA MET A 43 -2.04 -1.41 -13.27
C MET A 43 -2.83 -2.70 -13.49
N ASN A 44 -2.28 -3.60 -14.29
CA ASN A 44 -2.88 -4.92 -14.49
C ASN A 44 -2.75 -5.74 -13.19
N PHE A 45 -3.87 -5.96 -12.51
CA PHE A 45 -3.88 -6.65 -11.23
C PHE A 45 -3.72 -8.17 -11.34
N SER A 46 -3.99 -8.75 -12.51
CA SER A 46 -3.64 -10.16 -12.72
C SER A 46 -2.12 -10.35 -12.70
N ALA A 47 -1.40 -9.45 -13.36
CA ALA A 47 0.06 -9.47 -13.38
C ALA A 47 0.63 -9.14 -11.99
N LEU A 48 0.06 -8.15 -11.32
CA LEU A 48 0.49 -7.76 -9.96
C LEU A 48 0.28 -8.92 -8.98
N ALA A 49 -0.91 -9.51 -8.97
CA ALA A 49 -1.23 -10.63 -8.07
C ALA A 49 -0.27 -11.81 -8.28
N ARG A 50 0.08 -12.10 -9.53
CA ARG A 50 1.04 -13.17 -9.83
C ARG A 50 2.38 -12.94 -9.16
N GLN A 51 2.88 -11.71 -9.22
CA GLN A 51 4.17 -11.37 -8.61
C GLN A 51 4.10 -11.35 -7.07
N LEU A 52 3.00 -10.83 -6.51
CA LEU A 52 2.81 -10.84 -5.05
C LEU A 52 2.70 -12.26 -4.52
N ASN A 53 1.94 -13.11 -5.19
CA ASN A 53 1.80 -14.51 -4.79
C ASN A 53 3.12 -15.27 -4.91
N ALA A 54 3.90 -14.99 -5.95
CA ALA A 54 5.22 -15.59 -6.12
C ALA A 54 6.18 -15.18 -4.99
N ALA A 55 6.17 -13.90 -4.63
CA ALA A 55 6.98 -13.40 -3.52
C ALA A 55 6.59 -14.06 -2.19
N GLN A 56 5.30 -14.15 -1.93
CA GLN A 56 4.81 -14.73 -0.68
C GLN A 56 5.16 -16.22 -0.57
N ARG A 57 5.13 -16.96 -1.68
CA ARG A 57 5.57 -18.36 -1.69
C ARG A 57 7.06 -18.52 -1.36
N LYS A 58 7.84 -17.48 -1.57
CA LYS A 58 9.27 -17.45 -1.23
C LYS A 58 9.52 -16.94 0.20
N GLY A 59 8.47 -16.68 0.97
CA GLY A 59 8.57 -16.24 2.35
C GLY A 59 8.52 -14.74 2.56
N VAL A 60 8.21 -13.96 1.52
CA VAL A 60 8.07 -12.51 1.65
C VAL A 60 6.77 -12.19 2.39
N LYS A 61 6.85 -11.28 3.36
CA LYS A 61 5.69 -10.76 4.06
C LYS A 61 5.09 -9.60 3.26
N LEU A 62 3.79 -9.64 3.04
CA LEU A 62 3.07 -8.61 2.28
C LEU A 62 2.27 -7.72 3.23
N VAL A 63 2.50 -6.43 3.17
CA VAL A 63 1.91 -5.44 4.07
C VAL A 63 1.30 -4.29 3.28
N ILE A 64 0.08 -3.90 3.64
CA ILE A 64 -0.51 -2.64 3.21
C ILE A 64 -0.31 -1.63 4.34
N ILE A 65 0.14 -0.43 3.99
CA ILE A 65 0.16 0.70 4.92
C ILE A 65 -0.32 1.96 4.19
N SER A 66 -1.48 2.44 4.61
CA SER A 66 -2.19 3.52 3.92
C SER A 66 -2.64 4.59 4.92
N TRP A 67 -2.57 5.84 4.51
CA TRP A 67 -3.08 6.94 5.32
C TRP A 67 -4.60 7.06 5.20
N ALA A 68 -5.26 7.38 6.30
CA ALA A 68 -6.65 7.82 6.28
C ALA A 68 -6.70 9.29 5.83
N SER A 69 -7.90 9.82 5.67
CA SER A 69 -8.11 11.22 5.27
C SER A 69 -7.69 12.18 6.38
N LYS A 70 -7.36 13.41 5.99
CA LYS A 70 -7.16 14.50 6.94
C LYS A 70 -8.47 14.76 7.71
N CYS A 71 -8.37 15.24 8.94
CA CYS A 71 -9.53 15.60 9.77
C CYS A 71 -10.54 14.45 9.93
N CYS A 72 -10.02 13.26 10.12
CA CYS A 72 -10.82 12.04 10.18
C CYS A 72 -11.25 11.75 11.62
N ASP A 73 -12.58 11.70 11.87
CA ASP A 73 -13.08 11.26 13.18
C ASP A 73 -13.08 9.72 13.27
N PRO A 74 -13.29 9.14 14.47
CA PRO A 74 -13.24 7.67 14.63
C PRO A 74 -14.24 6.91 13.77
N VAL A 75 -15.44 7.46 13.55
CA VAL A 75 -16.47 6.81 12.73
C VAL A 75 -16.05 6.79 11.26
N PHE A 76 -15.59 7.92 10.75
CA PHE A 76 -15.10 8.01 9.37
C PHE A 76 -13.86 7.15 9.17
N HIS A 77 -12.96 7.12 10.15
CA HIS A 77 -11.79 6.24 10.09
C HIS A 77 -12.19 4.78 9.93
N ALA A 78 -13.19 4.33 10.68
CA ALA A 78 -13.71 2.96 10.56
C ALA A 78 -14.30 2.69 9.18
N ASP A 79 -15.02 3.67 8.61
CA ASP A 79 -15.56 3.56 7.26
C ASP A 79 -14.46 3.44 6.21
N ILE A 80 -13.39 4.22 6.36
CA ILE A 80 -12.23 4.17 5.47
C ILE A 80 -11.54 2.82 5.56
N CYS A 81 -11.32 2.32 6.77
CA CYS A 81 -10.70 1.00 6.98
C CYS A 81 -11.50 -0.09 6.26
N MET A 82 -12.81 -0.08 6.43
CA MET A 82 -13.69 -1.05 5.78
C MET A 82 -13.63 -0.93 4.26
N ALA A 83 -13.72 0.29 3.74
CA ALA A 83 -13.68 0.53 2.29
C ALA A 83 -12.37 0.02 1.69
N LYS A 84 -11.24 0.30 2.31
CA LYS A 84 -9.93 -0.13 1.82
C LYS A 84 -9.74 -1.64 1.90
N ARG A 85 -10.18 -2.27 2.98
CA ARG A 85 -10.11 -3.73 3.11
C ARG A 85 -11.00 -4.43 2.08
N ASN A 86 -12.21 -3.92 1.88
CA ASN A 86 -13.12 -4.47 0.88
C ASN A 86 -12.58 -4.30 -0.54
N TRP A 87 -11.93 -3.17 -0.82
CA TRP A 87 -11.30 -2.91 -2.11
C TRP A 87 -10.20 -3.93 -2.41
N LEU A 88 -9.36 -4.21 -1.43
CA LEU A 88 -8.31 -5.22 -1.58
C LEU A 88 -8.89 -6.61 -1.82
N ALA A 89 -9.93 -6.98 -1.09
CA ALA A 89 -10.60 -8.27 -1.26
C ALA A 89 -11.28 -8.40 -2.63
N GLU A 90 -11.82 -7.30 -3.15
CA GLU A 90 -12.48 -7.27 -4.46
C GLU A 90 -11.49 -7.32 -5.62
N HIS A 91 -10.42 -6.53 -5.55
CA HIS A 91 -9.50 -6.36 -6.67
C HIS A 91 -8.29 -7.29 -6.65
N LEU A 92 -7.90 -7.76 -5.48
CA LEU A 92 -6.78 -8.68 -5.29
C LEU A 92 -7.20 -9.87 -4.42
N PRO A 93 -8.26 -10.61 -4.84
CA PRO A 93 -8.83 -11.67 -3.99
C PRO A 93 -7.90 -12.85 -3.74
N SER A 94 -6.91 -13.08 -4.62
CA SER A 94 -5.97 -14.19 -4.47
C SER A 94 -4.77 -13.85 -3.59
N VAL A 95 -4.61 -12.57 -3.23
CA VAL A 95 -3.46 -12.13 -2.43
C VAL A 95 -3.80 -12.16 -0.95
N HIS A 96 -2.98 -12.85 -0.17
CA HIS A 96 -3.10 -12.83 1.28
C HIS A 96 -2.20 -11.71 1.83
N TRP A 97 -2.81 -10.72 2.46
CA TRP A 97 -2.07 -9.64 3.11
C TRP A 97 -1.79 -10.03 4.55
N ASP A 98 -0.52 -10.11 4.91
CA ASP A 98 -0.11 -10.48 6.27
C ASP A 98 -0.53 -9.40 7.28
N GLU A 99 -0.47 -8.13 6.86
CA GLU A 99 -0.92 -7.00 7.67
C GLU A 99 -1.56 -5.94 6.77
N ILE A 100 -2.61 -5.31 7.27
CA ILE A 100 -3.24 -4.16 6.62
C ILE A 100 -3.33 -3.05 7.66
N HIS A 101 -2.57 -1.98 7.46
CA HIS A 101 -2.57 -0.82 8.34
C HIS A 101 -3.20 0.37 7.65
N VAL A 102 -4.24 0.94 8.25
CA VAL A 102 -4.82 2.21 7.85
C VAL A 102 -4.58 3.16 9.01
N VAL A 103 -3.66 4.09 8.83
CA VAL A 103 -3.15 4.94 9.91
C VAL A 103 -3.53 6.40 9.69
N PRO A 104 -3.51 7.24 10.72
CA PRO A 104 -3.83 8.65 10.56
C PRO A 104 -2.96 9.32 9.51
N TYR A 105 -3.53 10.30 8.81
CA TYR A 105 -2.83 11.07 7.80
C TYR A 105 -1.54 11.66 8.36
N GLY A 106 -0.45 11.48 7.64
CA GLY A 106 0.86 12.01 8.03
C GLY A 106 1.68 11.11 8.95
N THR A 107 1.15 9.96 9.36
CA THR A 107 1.90 9.01 10.19
C THR A 107 3.17 8.57 9.47
N ASN A 108 4.28 8.46 10.21
CA ASN A 108 5.54 7.92 9.67
C ASN A 108 5.39 6.41 9.46
N LYS A 109 5.27 6.02 8.20
CA LYS A 109 5.03 4.61 7.83
C LYS A 109 6.20 3.70 8.20
N ALA A 110 7.42 4.20 8.13
CA ALA A 110 8.61 3.42 8.45
C ALA A 110 8.62 2.99 9.92
N GLU A 111 8.17 3.88 10.80
CA GLU A 111 8.06 3.56 12.24
C GLU A 111 6.98 2.51 12.49
N VAL A 112 5.82 2.66 11.85
CA VAL A 112 4.71 1.69 11.99
C VAL A 112 5.12 0.30 11.53
N CYS A 113 5.82 0.22 10.41
CA CYS A 113 6.26 -1.07 9.84
C CYS A 113 7.53 -1.62 10.50
N GLY A 114 8.17 -0.85 11.37
CA GLY A 114 9.37 -1.30 12.09
C GLY A 114 10.57 -1.54 11.19
N VAL A 115 10.80 -0.64 10.23
CA VAL A 115 11.90 -0.75 9.27
C VAL A 115 13.24 -0.80 9.98
N THR A 116 14.07 -1.78 9.65
CA THR A 116 15.40 -1.96 10.25
C THR A 116 16.51 -2.22 9.24
N GLY A 117 16.23 -2.16 7.94
CA GLY A 117 17.26 -2.41 6.95
C GLY A 117 16.74 -2.69 5.55
N GLU A 118 17.63 -3.14 4.69
CA GLU A 118 17.38 -3.32 3.25
C GLU A 118 16.39 -4.45 2.89
N ASN A 119 16.00 -5.28 3.83
CA ASN A 119 14.97 -6.28 3.60
C ASN A 119 13.55 -5.71 3.69
N PHE A 120 13.40 -4.40 3.97
CA PHE A 120 12.12 -3.70 3.99
C PHE A 120 11.98 -2.86 2.72
N PHE A 121 10.98 -3.20 1.89
CA PHE A 121 10.71 -2.52 0.61
C PHE A 121 9.41 -1.74 0.71
N LEU A 122 9.42 -0.48 0.27
CA LEU A 122 8.22 0.35 0.20
C LEU A 122 7.92 0.75 -1.24
N PHE A 123 6.66 0.67 -1.61
CA PHE A 123 6.12 1.23 -2.86
C PHE A 123 5.12 2.31 -2.48
N ASP A 124 5.46 3.57 -2.74
CA ASP A 124 4.67 4.72 -2.31
C ASP A 124 4.94 5.90 -3.24
N ASP A 125 3.88 6.58 -3.67
CA ASP A 125 3.99 7.74 -4.56
C ASP A 125 4.44 9.02 -3.82
N GLU A 126 4.39 9.01 -2.49
CA GLU A 126 4.74 10.17 -1.67
C GLU A 126 6.22 10.18 -1.34
N GLU A 127 6.93 11.18 -1.82
CA GLU A 127 8.38 11.32 -1.62
C GLU A 127 8.77 11.33 -0.13
N ARG A 128 8.00 12.05 0.70
CA ARG A 128 8.24 12.12 2.13
C ARG A 128 8.25 10.74 2.78
N ASN A 129 7.31 9.88 2.39
CA ASN A 129 7.24 8.52 2.91
C ASN A 129 8.45 7.70 2.48
N ARG A 130 8.88 7.84 1.24
CA ARG A 130 10.08 7.17 0.74
C ARG A 130 11.32 7.63 1.48
N ASP A 131 11.46 8.95 1.69
CA ASP A 131 12.62 9.51 2.41
C ASP A 131 12.68 9.00 3.85
N GLN A 132 11.56 8.99 4.56
CA GLN A 132 11.49 8.47 5.93
C GLN A 132 11.84 6.98 6.00
N TRP A 133 11.46 6.22 4.97
CA TRP A 133 11.78 4.80 4.86
C TRP A 133 13.28 4.58 4.71
N GLU A 134 13.89 5.37 3.84
CA GLU A 134 15.33 5.29 3.58
C GLU A 134 16.17 5.78 4.75
N GLU A 135 15.67 6.68 5.57
CA GLU A 135 16.32 7.10 6.81
C GLU A 135 16.54 5.93 7.78
N LEU A 136 15.73 4.89 7.70
CA LEU A 136 15.88 3.67 8.51
C LEU A 136 16.51 2.53 7.71
N ASP A 137 17.22 2.87 6.64
CA ASP A 137 17.96 1.96 5.76
C ASP A 137 17.10 0.99 4.96
N GLY A 138 15.80 1.26 4.84
CA GLY A 138 14.91 0.51 3.95
C GLY A 138 15.08 0.95 2.49
N LEU A 139 14.51 0.17 1.58
CA LEU A 139 14.50 0.48 0.15
C LEU A 139 13.12 0.97 -0.24
N ALA A 140 13.06 2.11 -0.92
CA ALA A 140 11.78 2.71 -1.30
C ALA A 140 11.75 3.03 -2.78
N PHE A 141 10.58 2.83 -3.41
CA PHE A 141 10.38 2.96 -4.84
C PHE A 141 9.18 3.82 -5.16
N ASN A 142 9.33 4.67 -6.17
CA ASN A 142 8.19 5.32 -6.81
C ASN A 142 7.40 4.24 -7.57
N PRO A 143 6.06 4.25 -7.54
CA PRO A 143 5.26 3.13 -8.05
C PRO A 143 5.13 2.99 -9.56
N SER A 144 5.83 3.81 -10.36
CA SER A 144 5.64 3.80 -11.82
C SER A 144 5.74 2.43 -12.47
N ASP A 145 6.54 1.50 -11.97
CA ASP A 145 6.76 0.19 -12.58
C ASP A 145 6.76 -0.93 -11.54
N ILE A 146 5.80 -0.90 -10.64
CA ILE A 146 5.74 -1.87 -9.53
C ILE A 146 5.87 -3.31 -10.02
N THR A 147 5.08 -3.72 -11.00
CA THR A 147 5.07 -5.11 -11.46
C THR A 147 6.44 -5.53 -12.01
N GLU A 148 7.10 -4.64 -12.76
CA GLU A 148 8.42 -4.94 -13.32
C GLU A 148 9.50 -4.98 -12.22
N ILE A 149 9.40 -4.11 -11.22
CA ILE A 149 10.31 -4.12 -10.07
C ILE A 149 10.16 -5.44 -9.31
N LEU A 150 8.92 -5.86 -9.05
CA LEU A 150 8.65 -7.13 -8.38
C LEU A 150 9.16 -8.33 -9.16
N LYS A 151 9.01 -8.31 -10.49
CA LYS A 151 9.56 -9.35 -11.35
C LYS A 151 11.08 -9.44 -11.19
N ALA A 152 11.76 -8.30 -11.17
CA ALA A 152 13.21 -8.24 -11.01
C ALA A 152 13.65 -8.79 -9.64
N ILE A 153 12.95 -8.39 -8.58
CA ILE A 153 13.24 -8.87 -7.22
C ILE A 153 13.00 -10.38 -7.13
N ASN A 154 11.89 -10.86 -7.67
CA ASN A 154 11.52 -12.28 -7.63
C ASN A 154 12.52 -13.16 -8.42
N ARG A 155 13.07 -12.64 -9.50
CA ARG A 155 14.09 -13.36 -10.30
C ARG A 155 15.46 -13.39 -9.64
N GLY A 156 15.77 -12.41 -8.80
CA GLY A 156 17.06 -12.30 -8.12
C GLY A 156 17.24 -13.31 -6.99
N LYS A 157 16.27 -14.16 -6.74
CA LYS A 157 16.29 -15.18 -5.68
C LYS A 157 16.12 -16.62 -6.26
#